data_4252eeea4c7f6e74671018aca5f707bc
#
_entry.id   4252eeea4c7f6e74671018aca5f707bc
#
_cell.length_a   1.000
_cell.length_b   1.000
_cell.length_c   1.000
_cell.angle_alpha   90.00
_cell.angle_beta   90.00
_cell.angle_gamma   90.00
#
_symmetry.space_group_name_H-M   'P 1'
#
loop_
_entity.id
_entity.type
_entity.pdbx_description
1 polymer ?
#
loop_
_entity_poly.entity_id
_entity_poly.type
_entity_poly.pdbx_seq_one_letter_code
_entity_poly.pdbx_strand_id
1 'polypeptide(L)'
;MTRAFLPHIITDDSALGGSVIERSLIFNSSDSTQLENTSLGTSPTSRRICTISVWFQRNEVDEESGLLTHGYSGSGGSASGAPFRFVDSGTRLSIMNDTNNSTDWKVTPSRLLRDSTAWYHLVVAIDTTQGTASNRVKIYYNGVQETDFETANYLSLIHI
;
A
#
# COMPACT_ATOMS: atom_id res chain seq x y z
N MET A 1 27.19 2.18 22.37
CA MET A 1 27.30 0.75 21.96
C MET A 1 26.86 0.64 20.52
N THR A 2 27.81 0.44 19.62
CA THR A 2 27.52 0.36 18.17
C THR A 2 26.96 -1.02 17.88
N ARG A 3 25.69 -1.14 17.55
CA ARG A 3 25.14 -2.40 17.06
C ARG A 3 25.57 -2.57 15.60
N ALA A 4 26.45 -3.54 15.35
CA ALA A 4 26.74 -3.98 14.00
C ALA A 4 25.50 -4.69 13.44
N PHE A 5 24.87 -4.09 12.43
CA PHE A 5 23.88 -4.76 11.62
C PHE A 5 24.65 -5.70 10.67
N LEU A 6 24.58 -6.99 10.91
CA LEU A 6 25.04 -7.98 9.93
C LEU A 6 24.03 -7.97 8.76
N PRO A 7 24.46 -7.71 7.53
CA PRO A 7 23.59 -7.89 6.39
C PRO A 7 23.21 -9.37 6.33
N HIS A 8 21.90 -9.64 6.41
CA HIS A 8 21.40 -10.98 6.11
C HIS A 8 21.59 -11.21 4.62
N ILE A 9 22.64 -11.92 4.25
CA ILE A 9 22.85 -12.37 2.88
C ILE A 9 21.83 -13.48 2.66
N ILE A 10 20.75 -13.16 1.97
CA ILE A 10 19.87 -14.18 1.38
C ILE A 10 20.68 -14.69 0.18
N THR A 11 21.34 -15.80 0.37
CA THR A 11 22.01 -16.51 -0.74
C THR A 11 20.92 -17.01 -1.69
N ASP A 12 21.03 -16.51 -2.90
CA ASP A 12 20.44 -16.95 -4.16
C ASP A 12 19.53 -18.18 -4.06
N ASP A 13 18.21 -17.95 -3.96
CA ASP A 13 17.23 -18.96 -4.34
C ASP A 13 16.93 -18.81 -5.84
N SER A 14 17.91 -19.20 -6.64
CA SER A 14 17.85 -19.17 -8.10
C SER A 14 16.77 -20.09 -8.69
N ALA A 15 16.13 -20.91 -7.86
CA ALA A 15 15.06 -21.81 -8.28
C ALA A 15 13.78 -21.08 -8.73
N LEU A 16 13.61 -19.80 -8.35
CA LEU A 16 12.44 -19.01 -8.71
C LEU A 16 12.75 -17.86 -9.69
N GLY A 17 13.97 -17.76 -10.20
CA GLY A 17 14.33 -16.71 -11.17
C GLY A 17 14.22 -15.28 -10.63
N GLY A 18 14.20 -15.13 -9.30
CA GLY A 18 13.98 -13.86 -8.63
C GLY A 18 15.23 -13.03 -8.50
N SER A 19 15.14 -11.75 -8.83
CA SER A 19 16.17 -10.78 -8.50
C SER A 19 16.24 -10.62 -6.98
N VAL A 20 17.44 -10.70 -6.41
CA VAL A 20 17.67 -10.43 -4.99
C VAL A 20 17.51 -8.93 -4.74
N ILE A 21 16.66 -8.55 -3.81
CA ILE A 21 16.57 -7.16 -3.34
C ILE A 21 17.68 -6.96 -2.30
N GLU A 22 18.77 -6.34 -2.74
CA GLU A 22 19.95 -6.14 -1.89
C GLU A 22 19.81 -4.98 -0.89
N ARG A 23 18.82 -4.13 -1.06
CA ARG A 23 18.66 -2.90 -0.28
C ARG A 23 17.21 -2.61 0.04
N SER A 24 16.97 -2.06 1.22
CA SER A 24 15.68 -1.50 1.61
C SER A 24 15.86 -0.06 2.12
N LEU A 25 14.78 0.72 2.05
CA LEU A 25 14.73 2.05 2.66
C LEU A 25 14.01 1.95 3.99
N ILE A 26 14.51 2.69 4.98
CA ILE A 26 13.86 2.85 6.28
C ILE A 26 13.32 4.26 6.34
N PHE A 27 12.04 4.38 6.61
CA PHE A 27 11.35 5.64 6.86
C PHE A 27 11.16 5.79 8.36
N ASN A 28 11.65 6.89 8.91
CA ASN A 28 11.53 7.21 10.32
C ASN A 28 10.41 8.23 10.52
N SER A 29 9.43 7.93 11.37
CA SER A 29 8.28 8.79 11.64
C SER A 29 8.69 10.15 12.24
N SER A 30 9.78 10.20 13.02
CA SER A 30 10.28 11.43 13.64
C SER A 30 10.92 12.41 12.65
N ASP A 31 11.38 11.93 11.49
CA ASP A 31 12.16 12.72 10.54
C ASP A 31 11.34 13.16 9.31
N SER A 32 10.03 12.84 9.26
CA SER A 32 9.15 13.10 8.11
C SER A 32 9.74 12.60 6.78
N THR A 33 10.47 11.48 6.83
CA THR A 33 11.13 10.92 5.66
C THR A 33 10.13 10.37 4.67
N GLN A 34 10.31 10.70 3.39
CA GLN A 34 9.47 10.22 2.30
C GLN A 34 10.30 9.96 1.04
N LEU A 35 9.81 9.07 0.19
CA LEU A 35 10.29 8.93 -1.17
C LEU A 35 9.29 9.59 -2.11
N GLU A 36 9.72 10.62 -2.82
CA GLU A 36 8.86 11.37 -3.71
C GLU A 36 9.30 11.19 -5.16
N ASN A 37 8.35 10.96 -6.04
CA ASN A 37 8.54 11.02 -7.47
C ASN A 37 7.73 12.18 -8.04
N THR A 38 8.39 13.28 -8.36
CA THR A 38 7.76 14.49 -8.92
C THR A 38 7.55 14.41 -10.44
N SER A 39 8.04 13.36 -11.08
CA SER A 39 8.04 13.21 -12.54
C SER A 39 7.37 11.91 -12.97
N LEU A 40 6.16 11.65 -12.48
CA LEU A 40 5.33 10.57 -13.02
C LEU A 40 5.00 10.91 -14.47
N GLY A 41 5.35 9.99 -15.37
CA GLY A 41 5.20 10.18 -16.81
C GLY A 41 3.82 10.72 -17.22
N THR A 42 3.80 11.59 -18.19
CA THR A 42 2.67 12.45 -18.55
C THR A 42 1.46 11.75 -19.16
N SER A 43 1.56 10.47 -19.48
CA SER A 43 0.45 9.75 -20.15
C SER A 43 0.42 8.27 -19.75
N PRO A 44 -0.36 7.90 -18.76
CA PRO A 44 -0.58 6.49 -18.45
C PRO A 44 -1.28 5.80 -19.64
N THR A 45 -0.89 4.57 -19.94
CA THR A 45 -1.51 3.76 -21.01
C THR A 45 -2.99 3.52 -20.73
N SER A 46 -3.37 3.45 -19.47
CA SER A 46 -4.75 3.35 -19.02
C SER A 46 -4.92 4.11 -17.71
N ARG A 47 -6.05 4.79 -17.56
CA ARG A 47 -6.47 5.37 -16.27
C ARG A 47 -7.43 4.44 -15.53
N ARG A 48 -7.79 3.30 -16.12
CA ARG A 48 -8.81 2.37 -15.60
C ARG A 48 -8.21 1.13 -14.98
N ILE A 49 -6.96 0.81 -15.34
CA ILE A 49 -6.30 -0.41 -14.93
C ILE A 49 -4.93 -0.05 -14.39
N CYS A 50 -4.65 -0.46 -13.17
CA CYS A 50 -3.31 -0.35 -12.60
C CYS A 50 -3.05 -1.50 -11.64
N THR A 51 -1.77 -1.83 -11.48
CA THR A 51 -1.30 -2.79 -10.47
C THR A 51 -0.15 -2.17 -9.71
N ILE A 52 -0.24 -2.25 -8.39
CA ILE A 52 0.79 -1.79 -7.47
C ILE A 52 1.33 -3.01 -6.75
N SER A 53 2.65 -3.12 -6.70
CA SER A 53 3.35 -4.20 -6.02
C SER A 53 4.44 -3.60 -5.15
N VAL A 54 4.44 -3.91 -3.87
CA VAL A 54 5.41 -3.37 -2.92
C VAL A 54 5.72 -4.37 -1.82
N TRP A 55 7.00 -4.45 -1.45
CA TRP A 55 7.46 -5.13 -0.26
C TRP A 55 7.64 -4.11 0.86
N PHE A 56 7.11 -4.42 2.03
CA PHE A 56 7.27 -3.57 3.19
C PHE A 56 7.40 -4.39 4.49
N GLN A 57 8.04 -3.80 5.46
CA GLN A 57 8.10 -4.23 6.84
C GLN A 57 7.74 -3.03 7.71
N ARG A 58 7.00 -3.26 8.77
CA ARG A 58 6.58 -2.20 9.67
C ARG A 58 7.45 -2.20 10.94
N ASN A 59 7.90 -1.02 11.35
CA ASN A 59 8.61 -0.85 12.62
C ASN A 59 7.64 -0.63 13.78
N GLU A 60 6.52 0.03 13.51
CA GLU A 60 5.45 0.35 14.46
C GLU A 60 4.12 -0.16 13.94
N VAL A 61 3.28 -0.68 14.81
CA VAL A 61 1.98 -1.25 14.47
C VAL A 61 0.81 -0.55 15.16
N ASP A 62 1.08 0.44 16.01
CA ASP A 62 0.08 1.12 16.83
C ASP A 62 -0.34 2.49 16.29
N GLU A 63 0.24 2.90 15.14
CA GLU A 63 0.01 4.21 14.55
C GLU A 63 -0.58 4.10 13.15
N GLU A 64 -1.54 5.00 12.85
CA GLU A 64 -2.03 5.19 11.49
C GLU A 64 -0.97 5.88 10.64
N SER A 65 -0.68 5.32 9.47
CA SER A 65 0.35 5.86 8.58
C SER A 65 0.03 5.57 7.12
N GLY A 66 0.54 6.40 6.22
CA GLY A 66 0.44 6.18 4.78
C GLY A 66 1.56 5.28 4.28
N LEU A 67 1.22 4.22 3.55
CA LEU A 67 2.20 3.41 2.82
C LEU A 67 2.49 4.03 1.45
N LEU A 68 1.46 4.48 0.77
CA LEU A 68 1.54 5.17 -0.50
C LEU A 68 0.59 6.37 -0.46
N THR A 69 1.11 7.54 -0.78
CA THR A 69 0.34 8.78 -0.79
C THR A 69 0.48 9.45 -2.15
N HIS A 70 -0.55 10.16 -2.58
CA HIS A 70 -0.42 11.12 -3.66
C HIS A 70 -0.59 12.52 -3.07
N GLY A 71 0.32 13.44 -3.44
CA GLY A 71 0.27 14.80 -2.93
C GLY A 71 -0.99 15.51 -3.42
N TYR A 72 -1.89 15.85 -2.50
CA TYR A 72 -2.88 16.89 -2.69
C TYR A 72 -2.57 17.98 -1.69
N SER A 73 -2.08 19.10 -2.21
CA SER A 73 -1.87 20.33 -1.45
C SER A 73 -3.19 21.10 -1.35
N GLY A 74 -4.09 20.64 -0.51
CA GLY A 74 -5.28 21.38 -0.13
C GLY A 74 -5.03 22.09 1.21
N SER A 75 -5.25 23.41 1.27
CA SER A 75 -5.24 24.17 2.52
C SER A 75 -6.28 23.62 3.47
N GLY A 76 -5.89 22.84 4.48
CA GLY A 76 -6.83 22.38 5.48
C GLY A 76 -6.55 21.05 6.14
N GLY A 77 -5.30 20.63 6.33
CA GLY A 77 -4.93 19.65 7.36
C GLY A 77 -5.59 18.26 7.33
N SER A 78 -6.35 17.92 6.32
CA SER A 78 -6.91 16.60 6.14
C SER A 78 -6.05 15.79 5.19
N ALA A 79 -5.72 14.57 5.59
CA ALA A 79 -4.96 13.60 4.81
C ALA A 79 -5.76 13.06 3.60
N SER A 80 -6.31 13.97 2.79
CA SER A 80 -6.87 13.64 1.49
C SER A 80 -5.72 13.24 0.58
N GLY A 81 -5.62 11.97 0.22
CA GLY A 81 -4.60 11.54 -0.71
C GLY A 81 -3.68 10.41 -0.24
N ALA A 82 -4.04 9.66 0.78
CA ALA A 82 -3.33 8.42 1.13
C ALA A 82 -4.12 7.19 0.68
N PRO A 83 -4.04 6.79 -0.61
CA PRO A 83 -4.81 5.68 -1.13
C PRO A 83 -4.47 4.34 -0.47
N PHE A 84 -3.31 4.24 0.17
CA PHE A 84 -2.88 3.08 0.92
C PHE A 84 -2.50 3.52 2.33
N ARG A 85 -3.39 3.33 3.28
CA ARG A 85 -3.21 3.79 4.66
C ARG A 85 -3.44 2.68 5.67
N PHE A 86 -2.58 2.62 6.67
CA PHE A 86 -2.82 1.80 7.85
C PHE A 86 -3.88 2.47 8.72
N VAL A 87 -4.90 1.70 9.11
CA VAL A 87 -6.05 2.13 9.90
C VAL A 87 -6.21 1.22 11.12
N ASP A 88 -7.21 1.48 11.96
CA ASP A 88 -7.50 0.70 13.16
C ASP A 88 -6.28 0.60 14.09
N SER A 89 -5.78 1.75 14.53
CA SER A 89 -4.51 1.86 15.26
C SER A 89 -3.35 1.19 14.51
N GLY A 90 -3.32 1.37 13.19
CA GLY A 90 -2.24 0.85 12.36
C GLY A 90 -2.27 -0.64 12.06
N THR A 91 -3.26 -1.40 12.51
CA THR A 91 -3.22 -2.87 12.39
C THR A 91 -3.71 -3.41 11.05
N ARG A 92 -4.47 -2.64 10.28
CA ARG A 92 -4.99 -3.02 8.95
C ARG A 92 -4.56 -2.03 7.88
N LEU A 93 -4.36 -2.52 6.68
CA LEU A 93 -4.13 -1.64 5.53
C LEU A 93 -5.43 -1.45 4.75
N SER A 94 -5.87 -0.22 4.62
CA SER A 94 -6.98 0.17 3.75
C SER A 94 -6.49 0.68 2.41
N ILE A 95 -7.21 0.30 1.37
CA ILE A 95 -7.11 0.89 0.05
C ILE A 95 -8.36 1.76 -0.14
N MET A 96 -8.17 3.05 -0.34
CA MET A 96 -9.30 4.00 -0.33
C MET A 96 -9.05 5.20 -1.24
N ASN A 97 -10.09 5.96 -1.48
CA ASN A 97 -10.01 7.31 -1.99
C ASN A 97 -10.84 8.24 -1.13
N ASP A 98 -10.22 9.28 -0.65
CA ASP A 98 -10.87 10.34 0.11
C ASP A 98 -10.86 11.63 -0.72
N THR A 99 -12.03 12.25 -0.89
CA THR A 99 -12.17 13.53 -1.56
C THR A 99 -12.88 14.51 -0.61
N ASN A 100 -12.27 15.64 -0.32
CA ASN A 100 -12.86 16.68 0.53
C ASN A 100 -13.41 16.18 1.88
N ASN A 101 -12.63 15.39 2.60
CA ASN A 101 -13.00 14.78 3.89
C ASN A 101 -14.15 13.75 3.80
N SER A 102 -14.44 13.26 2.63
CA SER A 102 -15.41 12.18 2.41
C SER A 102 -14.73 10.99 1.75
N THR A 103 -14.99 9.81 2.29
CA THR A 103 -14.49 8.56 1.69
C THR A 103 -15.41 8.16 0.55
N ASP A 104 -14.91 8.24 -0.69
CA ASP A 104 -15.67 7.85 -1.88
C ASP A 104 -15.80 6.32 -1.97
N TRP A 105 -14.72 5.61 -1.71
CA TRP A 105 -14.68 4.16 -1.63
C TRP A 105 -13.55 3.70 -0.70
N LYS A 106 -13.75 2.54 -0.07
CA LYS A 106 -12.80 1.96 0.88
C LYS A 106 -12.90 0.45 0.87
N VAL A 107 -11.77 -0.21 0.71
CA VAL A 107 -11.65 -1.67 0.83
C VAL A 107 -10.58 -1.97 1.87
N THR A 108 -10.96 -2.64 2.96
CA THR A 108 -10.09 -2.98 4.09
C THR A 108 -10.18 -4.48 4.32
N PRO A 109 -9.13 -5.26 4.05
CA PRO A 109 -9.09 -6.67 4.42
C PRO A 109 -9.22 -6.87 5.93
N SER A 110 -9.83 -7.98 6.35
CA SER A 110 -9.93 -8.36 7.76
C SER A 110 -8.57 -8.77 8.35
N ARG A 111 -7.57 -9.01 7.51
CA ARG A 111 -6.22 -9.38 7.91
C ARG A 111 -5.57 -8.32 8.78
N LEU A 112 -4.99 -8.77 9.90
CA LEU A 112 -4.23 -7.94 10.82
C LEU A 112 -2.74 -8.07 10.53
N LEU A 113 -2.05 -6.94 10.37
CA LEU A 113 -0.62 -6.83 10.09
C LEU A 113 0.10 -6.42 11.37
N ARG A 114 0.17 -7.33 12.35
CA ARG A 114 0.69 -7.07 13.71
C ARG A 114 2.14 -7.46 13.91
N ASP A 115 2.72 -8.21 12.99
CA ASP A 115 4.10 -8.65 13.11
C ASP A 115 5.03 -7.58 12.53
N SER A 116 5.72 -6.84 13.41
CA SER A 116 6.67 -5.80 13.02
C SER A 116 7.98 -6.36 12.47
N THR A 117 8.21 -7.67 12.61
CA THR A 117 9.43 -8.33 12.09
C THR A 117 9.22 -8.99 10.74
N ALA A 118 7.96 -9.16 10.33
CA ALA A 118 7.63 -9.80 9.07
C ALA A 118 7.75 -8.86 7.87
N TRP A 119 8.23 -9.41 6.76
CA TRP A 119 8.10 -8.79 5.45
C TRP A 119 6.78 -9.18 4.81
N TYR A 120 6.09 -8.19 4.27
CA TYR A 120 4.84 -8.36 3.55
C TYR A 120 5.05 -7.95 2.09
N HIS A 121 4.64 -8.82 1.18
CA HIS A 121 4.48 -8.49 -0.23
C HIS A 121 3.03 -8.16 -0.48
N LEU A 122 2.74 -6.90 -0.74
CA LEU A 122 1.41 -6.42 -1.12
C LEU A 122 1.33 -6.30 -2.64
N VAL A 123 0.27 -6.87 -3.21
CA VAL A 123 -0.12 -6.59 -4.58
C VAL A 123 -1.57 -6.12 -4.58
N VAL A 124 -1.82 -4.97 -5.18
CA VAL A 124 -3.17 -4.43 -5.39
C VAL A 124 -3.40 -4.26 -6.88
N ALA A 125 -4.37 -4.99 -7.41
CA ALA A 125 -4.81 -4.86 -8.78
C ALA A 125 -6.14 -4.11 -8.82
N ILE A 126 -6.18 -2.99 -9.54
CA ILE A 126 -7.35 -2.16 -9.74
C ILE A 126 -7.74 -2.24 -11.22
N ASP A 127 -8.98 -2.66 -11.49
CA ASP A 127 -9.55 -2.72 -12.84
C ASP A 127 -11.00 -2.23 -12.80
N THR A 128 -11.21 -0.96 -13.12
CA THR A 128 -12.52 -0.33 -13.09
C THR A 128 -13.40 -0.68 -14.27
N THR A 129 -12.91 -1.48 -15.22
CA THR A 129 -13.71 -1.97 -16.34
C THR A 129 -14.59 -3.17 -15.96
N GLN A 130 -14.37 -3.75 -14.78
CA GLN A 130 -15.10 -4.93 -14.30
C GLN A 130 -16.55 -4.59 -13.95
N GLY A 131 -17.49 -5.36 -14.50
CA GLY A 131 -18.92 -5.19 -14.21
C GLY A 131 -19.26 -5.48 -12.75
N THR A 132 -18.63 -6.48 -12.13
CA THR A 132 -18.82 -6.84 -10.73
C THR A 132 -17.92 -5.99 -9.85
N ALA A 133 -18.49 -5.31 -8.86
CA ALA A 133 -17.76 -4.38 -7.99
C ALA A 133 -16.58 -5.03 -7.26
N SER A 134 -16.75 -6.22 -6.71
CA SER A 134 -15.70 -6.97 -6.00
C SER A 134 -14.53 -7.42 -6.89
N ASN A 135 -14.68 -7.38 -8.21
CA ASN A 135 -13.60 -7.66 -9.14
C ASN A 135 -12.77 -6.41 -9.52
N ARG A 136 -13.21 -5.20 -9.10
CA ARG A 136 -12.53 -3.95 -9.44
C ARG A 136 -11.29 -3.71 -8.59
N VAL A 137 -11.24 -4.27 -7.39
CA VAL A 137 -10.08 -4.19 -6.50
C VAL A 137 -9.78 -5.59 -5.98
N LYS A 138 -8.59 -6.09 -6.26
CA LYS A 138 -8.09 -7.36 -5.74
C LYS A 138 -6.81 -7.11 -4.96
N ILE A 139 -6.75 -7.65 -3.76
CA ILE A 139 -5.64 -7.45 -2.83
C ILE A 139 -5.02 -8.81 -2.55
N TYR A 140 -3.69 -8.86 -2.56
CA TYR A 140 -2.93 -10.07 -2.28
C TYR A 140 -1.85 -9.75 -1.25
N TYR A 141 -1.70 -10.60 -0.24
CA TYR A 141 -0.57 -10.60 0.67
C TYR A 141 0.24 -11.88 0.51
N ASN A 142 1.53 -11.72 0.25
CA ASN A 142 2.46 -12.84 0.06
C ASN A 142 1.94 -13.87 -0.96
N GLY A 143 1.35 -13.37 -2.06
CA GLY A 143 0.79 -14.19 -3.14
C GLY A 143 -0.61 -14.77 -2.89
N VAL A 144 -1.19 -14.60 -1.71
CA VAL A 144 -2.53 -15.10 -1.37
C VAL A 144 -3.55 -13.99 -1.52
N GLN A 145 -4.61 -14.23 -2.31
CA GLN A 145 -5.69 -13.26 -2.47
C GLN A 145 -6.52 -13.13 -1.20
N GLU A 146 -6.81 -11.90 -0.79
CA GLU A 146 -7.75 -11.62 0.28
C GLU A 146 -9.18 -11.75 -0.23
N THR A 147 -10.00 -12.46 0.54
CA THR A 147 -11.41 -12.71 0.26
C THR A 147 -12.32 -12.30 1.41
N ASP A 148 -11.73 -11.98 2.56
CA ASP A 148 -12.42 -11.53 3.75
C ASP A 148 -12.10 -10.05 4.03
N PHE A 149 -13.13 -9.23 4.21
CA PHE A 149 -13.02 -7.79 4.31
C PHE A 149 -13.82 -7.23 5.48
N GLU A 150 -13.19 -6.41 6.29
CA GLU A 150 -13.82 -5.58 7.31
C GLU A 150 -14.70 -4.49 6.68
N THR A 151 -14.21 -3.89 5.60
CA THR A 151 -14.94 -2.92 4.80
C THR A 151 -14.78 -3.25 3.33
N ALA A 152 -15.89 -3.29 2.59
CA ALA A 152 -15.92 -3.60 1.15
C ALA A 152 -16.83 -2.61 0.40
N ASN A 153 -16.54 -1.31 0.49
CA ASN A 153 -17.18 -0.28 -0.32
C ASN A 153 -16.32 -0.04 -1.56
N TYR A 154 -16.66 -0.73 -2.64
CA TYR A 154 -15.89 -0.70 -3.89
C TYR A 154 -16.18 0.54 -4.72
N LEU A 155 -15.17 0.99 -5.47
CA LEU A 155 -15.31 2.08 -6.42
C LEU A 155 -16.35 1.75 -7.50
N SER A 156 -17.09 2.77 -7.95
CA SER A 156 -18.08 2.62 -9.00
C SER A 156 -17.45 2.67 -10.39
N LEU A 157 -18.20 2.25 -11.42
CA LEU A 157 -17.74 2.28 -12.83
C LEU A 157 -17.51 3.71 -13.36
N ILE A 158 -18.04 4.72 -12.71
CA ILE A 158 -18.17 6.09 -13.23
C ILE A 158 -16.99 6.99 -12.80
N HIS A 159 -16.16 6.57 -11.86
CA HIS A 159 -15.14 7.43 -11.24
C HIS A 159 -13.80 7.52 -11.99
N ILE A 160 -13.81 7.30 -13.29
CA ILE A 160 -12.58 7.49 -14.06
C ILE A 160 -12.86 8.27 -15.33
#